data_5af94bfa05bf75f4770b147926cc4125
#
_entry.id   5af94bfa05bf75f4770b147926cc4125
#
_cell.length_a   1.000
_cell.length_b   1.000
_cell.length_c   1.000
_cell.angle_alpha   90.00
_cell.angle_beta   90.00
_cell.angle_gamma   90.00
#
_symmetry.space_group_name_H-M   'P 1'
#
loop_
_entity.id
_entity.type
_entity.pdbx_description
1 polymer ?
#
loop_
_entity_poly.entity_id
_entity_poly.type
_entity_poly.pdbx_seq_one_letter_code
_entity_poly.pdbx_strand_id
1 'polypeptide(L)'
;MHLFLREIPVCYMYFPKCSCNTKNQIDKNEEHMYYLIKYEESVENRVAIALTENPQNEIAVLALADYEDETISIDEIYCILSEGQTDLAAKINMEDQMKLIKYCEKNNKIPVVIHSHLYAEKEVSFSTIDLNFEHEFHHVQEILNYSVNSVFIVYGKTQSYA
;
A
#
# COMPACT_ATOMS: atom_id res chain seq x y z
N MET A 1 -6.68 24.88 -6.20
CA MET A 1 -5.72 24.32 -7.17
C MET A 1 -5.84 22.80 -7.03
N HIS A 2 -6.61 22.14 -7.90
CA HIS A 2 -6.76 20.70 -7.84
C HIS A 2 -5.47 20.07 -8.36
N LEU A 3 -4.65 19.56 -7.44
CA LEU A 3 -3.57 18.64 -7.77
C LEU A 3 -4.21 17.31 -8.14
N PHE A 4 -4.56 17.14 -9.40
CA PHE A 4 -4.90 15.82 -9.91
C PHE A 4 -3.62 14.97 -9.89
N LEU A 5 -3.56 14.02 -8.99
CA LEU A 5 -2.66 12.88 -9.13
C LEU A 5 -3.10 12.11 -10.40
N ARG A 6 -2.60 12.54 -11.57
CA ARG A 6 -2.97 11.97 -12.88
C ARG A 6 -2.33 10.62 -13.16
N GLU A 7 -1.50 10.12 -12.25
CA GLU A 7 -0.91 8.80 -12.41
C GLU A 7 -1.77 7.79 -11.67
N ILE A 8 -2.21 6.77 -12.40
CA ILE A 8 -2.92 5.63 -11.82
C ILE A 8 -1.91 4.90 -10.93
N PRO A 9 -2.16 4.79 -9.61
CA PRO A 9 -1.25 4.06 -8.75
C PRO A 9 -1.24 2.58 -9.17
N VAL A 10 -0.05 1.99 -9.20
CA VAL A 10 0.04 0.53 -9.29
C VAL A 10 -0.36 -0.04 -7.94
N CYS A 11 -1.35 -0.88 -7.95
CA CYS A 11 -1.90 -1.48 -6.75
C CYS A 11 -1.70 -3.00 -6.79
N TYR A 12 -1.29 -3.53 -5.68
CA TYR A 12 -1.25 -4.96 -5.43
C TYR A 12 -2.12 -5.29 -4.23
N MET A 13 -2.97 -6.31 -4.37
CA MET A 13 -3.84 -6.76 -3.29
C MET A 13 -3.55 -8.22 -2.98
N TYR A 14 -3.23 -8.49 -1.73
CA TYR A 14 -2.99 -9.84 -1.25
C TYR A 14 -4.23 -10.40 -0.56
N PHE A 15 -4.63 -11.59 -0.99
CA PHE A 15 -5.64 -12.39 -0.33
C PHE A 15 -4.95 -13.57 0.37
N PRO A 16 -5.06 -13.69 1.70
CA PRO A 16 -4.55 -14.87 2.39
C PRO A 16 -5.25 -16.10 1.82
N LYS A 17 -4.46 -17.06 1.33
CA LYS A 17 -4.99 -18.35 0.89
C LYS A 17 -5.71 -18.99 2.06
N CYS A 18 -7.02 -19.18 1.95
CA CYS A 18 -7.76 -20.01 2.89
C CYS A 18 -7.04 -21.36 3.00
N SER A 19 -6.63 -21.74 4.20
CA SER A 19 -6.01 -23.03 4.50
C SER A 19 -7.04 -24.18 4.42
N CYS A 20 -7.75 -24.28 3.33
CA CYS A 20 -8.52 -25.47 3.01
C CYS A 20 -7.62 -26.43 2.26
N ASN A 21 -7.13 -27.47 2.98
CA ASN A 21 -6.43 -28.60 2.42
C ASN A 21 -7.18 -29.18 1.21
N THR A 22 -6.78 -28.84 0.01
CA THR A 22 -7.00 -29.65 -1.19
C THR A 22 -5.75 -29.64 -2.02
N LYS A 23 -5.13 -30.83 -2.06
CA LYS A 23 -4.02 -31.15 -2.95
C LYS A 23 -4.44 -30.94 -4.41
N ASN A 24 -3.49 -30.36 -5.17
CA ASN A 24 -3.37 -30.40 -6.63
C ASN A 24 -4.42 -29.65 -7.44
N GLN A 25 -4.02 -28.46 -7.88
CA GLN A 25 -3.89 -28.13 -9.31
C GLN A 25 -3.43 -26.68 -9.40
N ILE A 26 -2.28 -26.47 -10.06
CA ILE A 26 -1.89 -25.13 -10.51
C ILE A 26 -2.85 -24.79 -11.65
N ASP A 27 -3.95 -24.14 -11.31
CA ASP A 27 -4.83 -23.55 -12.32
C ASP A 27 -4.16 -22.29 -12.86
N LYS A 28 -3.79 -22.38 -14.14
CA LYS A 28 -3.17 -21.31 -14.93
C LYS A 28 -4.16 -20.22 -15.37
N ASN A 29 -5.20 -19.97 -14.61
CA ASN A 29 -6.11 -18.85 -14.80
C ASN A 29 -6.00 -17.96 -13.56
N GLU A 30 -4.97 -17.11 -13.51
CA GLU A 30 -5.02 -15.91 -12.69
C GLU A 30 -6.12 -15.04 -13.29
N GLU A 31 -7.33 -15.14 -12.78
CA GLU A 31 -8.35 -14.14 -13.00
C GLU A 31 -7.82 -12.84 -12.40
N HIS A 32 -7.41 -11.92 -13.23
CA HIS A 32 -7.06 -10.56 -12.81
C HIS A 32 -8.34 -9.91 -12.27
N MET A 33 -8.51 -9.98 -10.95
CA MET A 33 -9.59 -9.25 -10.31
C MET A 33 -9.20 -7.77 -10.29
N TYR A 34 -10.02 -6.94 -10.91
CA TYR A 34 -9.87 -5.50 -10.88
C TYR A 34 -10.63 -4.96 -9.68
N TYR A 35 -9.93 -4.22 -8.82
CA TYR A 35 -10.52 -3.55 -7.68
C TYR A 35 -10.65 -2.06 -7.96
N LEU A 36 -11.76 -1.49 -7.53
CA LEU A 36 -11.94 -0.05 -7.54
C LEU A 36 -11.37 0.54 -6.25
N ILE A 37 -10.30 1.34 -6.37
CA ILE A 37 -9.74 2.06 -5.23
C ILE A 37 -10.32 3.45 -5.19
N LYS A 38 -10.88 3.81 -4.04
CA LYS A 38 -11.38 5.15 -3.75
C LYS A 38 -10.62 5.72 -2.57
N TYR A 39 -10.35 7.01 -2.64
CA TYR A 39 -9.83 7.78 -1.52
C TYR A 39 -10.91 8.71 -1.01
N GLU A 40 -11.01 8.84 0.29
CA GLU A 40 -11.69 9.98 0.85
C GLU A 40 -10.88 11.25 0.53
N GLU A 41 -11.54 12.34 0.17
CA GLU A 41 -10.88 13.57 -0.30
C GLU A 41 -9.83 14.10 0.68
N SER A 42 -10.10 14.00 1.98
CA SER A 42 -9.17 14.39 3.02
C SER A 42 -7.89 13.54 3.04
N VAL A 43 -8.02 12.24 2.77
CA VAL A 43 -6.91 11.29 2.70
C VAL A 43 -6.08 11.54 1.44
N GLU A 44 -6.75 11.67 0.29
CA GLU A 44 -6.08 11.95 -0.99
C GLU A 44 -5.24 13.23 -0.91
N ASN A 45 -5.80 14.29 -0.37
CA ASN A 45 -5.09 15.56 -0.20
C ASN A 45 -3.85 15.44 0.70
N ARG A 46 -3.95 14.69 1.81
CA ARG A 46 -2.81 14.47 2.72
C ARG A 46 -1.72 13.61 2.09
N VAL A 47 -2.07 12.58 1.32
CA VAL A 47 -1.10 11.77 0.57
C VAL A 47 -0.39 12.64 -0.46
N ALA A 48 -1.14 13.45 -1.24
CA ALA A 48 -0.58 14.34 -2.23
C ALA A 48 0.38 15.38 -1.62
N ILE A 49 0.04 15.95 -0.46
CA ILE A 49 0.90 16.88 0.28
C ILE A 49 2.18 16.17 0.71
N ALA A 50 2.08 15.00 1.33
CA ALA A 50 3.24 14.24 1.79
C ALA A 50 4.21 13.91 0.64
N LEU A 51 3.66 13.51 -0.52
CA LEU A 51 4.45 13.25 -1.74
C LEU A 51 5.18 14.51 -2.24
N THR A 52 4.54 15.69 -2.13
CA THR A 52 5.08 16.96 -2.65
C THR A 52 6.12 17.57 -1.71
N GLU A 53 5.94 17.45 -0.40
CA GLU A 53 6.83 18.01 0.62
C GLU A 53 8.14 17.24 0.77
N ASN A 54 8.20 16.01 0.25
CA ASN A 54 9.40 15.15 0.30
C ASN A 54 9.94 14.84 -1.11
N PRO A 55 10.42 15.84 -1.85
CA PRO A 55 10.78 15.64 -3.26
C PRO A 55 12.05 14.82 -3.48
N GLN A 56 12.88 14.64 -2.45
CA GLN A 56 14.19 14.00 -2.55
C GLN A 56 14.26 12.60 -1.95
N ASN A 57 13.27 12.22 -1.15
CA ASN A 57 13.20 10.91 -0.52
C ASN A 57 11.90 10.20 -0.86
N GLU A 58 11.95 8.89 -0.91
CA GLU A 58 10.73 8.09 -0.91
C GLU A 58 10.00 8.29 0.42
N ILE A 59 8.69 8.17 0.41
CA ILE A 59 7.89 8.21 1.62
C ILE A 59 7.02 6.96 1.72
N ALA A 60 6.63 6.60 2.93
CA ALA A 60 5.60 5.63 3.17
C ALA A 60 4.43 6.25 3.93
N VAL A 61 3.22 5.93 3.50
CA VAL A 61 1.98 6.29 4.19
C VAL A 61 1.31 5.00 4.61
N LEU A 62 1.06 4.86 5.90
CA LEU A 62 0.30 3.78 6.48
C LEU A 62 -1.14 4.26 6.64
N ALA A 63 -2.08 3.54 6.05
CA ALA A 63 -3.47 3.93 5.99
C ALA A 63 -4.40 2.74 6.26
N LEU A 64 -5.67 3.01 6.37
CA LEU A 64 -6.72 2.03 6.58
C LEU A 64 -7.78 2.16 5.49
N ALA A 65 -8.41 1.03 5.18
CA ALA A 65 -9.52 1.03 4.23
C ALA A 65 -10.64 0.08 4.66
N ASP A 66 -11.83 0.38 4.21
CA ASP A 66 -12.92 -0.58 4.10
C ASP A 66 -12.81 -1.35 2.79
N TYR A 67 -13.24 -2.60 2.82
CA TYR A 67 -13.34 -3.44 1.64
C TYR A 67 -14.75 -4.01 1.54
N GLU A 68 -15.47 -3.60 0.51
CA GLU A 68 -16.84 -4.04 0.25
C GLU A 68 -17.09 -4.07 -1.27
N ASP A 69 -17.71 -5.12 -1.75
CA ASP A 69 -18.15 -5.27 -3.15
C ASP A 69 -17.07 -4.91 -4.20
N GLU A 70 -15.85 -5.49 -4.04
CA GLU A 70 -14.70 -5.23 -4.93
C GLU A 70 -14.22 -3.77 -4.91
N THR A 71 -14.69 -2.98 -3.94
CA THR A 71 -14.27 -1.60 -3.72
C THR A 71 -13.43 -1.50 -2.46
N ILE A 72 -12.28 -0.84 -2.58
CA ILE A 72 -11.39 -0.50 -1.48
C ILE A 72 -11.55 1.00 -1.23
N SER A 73 -12.07 1.36 -0.07
CA SER A 73 -12.28 2.76 0.31
C SER A 73 -11.27 3.17 1.36
N ILE A 74 -10.24 3.91 0.96
CA ILE A 74 -9.18 4.40 1.87
C ILE A 74 -9.68 5.67 2.52
N ASP A 75 -9.97 5.60 3.81
CA ASP A 75 -10.68 6.63 4.56
C ASP A 75 -9.90 7.21 5.75
N GLU A 76 -8.81 6.57 6.16
CA GLU A 76 -8.01 7.03 7.29
C GLU A 76 -6.51 6.87 7.03
N ILE A 77 -5.71 7.89 7.38
CA ILE A 77 -4.26 7.80 7.47
C ILE A 77 -3.88 7.51 8.92
N TYR A 78 -3.22 6.37 9.13
CA TYR A 78 -2.65 6.01 10.43
C TYR A 78 -1.42 6.86 10.74
N CYS A 79 -0.42 6.86 9.83
CA CYS A 79 0.75 7.73 9.94
C CYS A 79 1.45 7.92 8.59
N ILE A 80 2.27 8.97 8.52
CA ILE A 80 3.15 9.26 7.39
C ILE A 80 4.58 9.15 7.88
N LEU A 81 5.37 8.28 7.24
CA LEU A 81 6.76 8.03 7.56
C LEU A 81 7.65 8.78 6.57
N SER A 82 8.15 9.92 6.99
CA SER A 82 9.08 10.75 6.20
C SER A 82 10.50 10.76 6.78
N GLU A 83 10.65 10.47 8.07
CA GLU A 83 11.96 10.43 8.73
C GLU A 83 12.68 9.11 8.48
N GLY A 84 13.99 9.18 8.26
CA GLY A 84 14.82 7.99 8.01
C GLY A 84 14.63 7.33 6.66
N GLN A 85 13.86 7.95 5.78
CA GLN A 85 13.67 7.51 4.41
C GLN A 85 14.86 7.92 3.54
N THR A 86 15.06 7.21 2.44
CA THR A 86 16.12 7.50 1.47
C THR A 86 15.53 7.75 0.08
N ASP A 87 16.36 8.15 -0.86
CA ASP A 87 15.97 8.29 -2.25
C ASP A 87 15.80 6.95 -3.00
N LEU A 88 16.10 5.83 -2.34
CA LEU A 88 16.06 4.49 -2.93
C LEU A 88 15.09 3.54 -2.24
N ALA A 89 14.61 3.87 -1.04
CA ALA A 89 13.71 2.99 -0.31
C ALA A 89 12.89 3.72 0.76
N ALA A 90 11.61 3.42 0.79
CA ALA A 90 10.74 3.74 1.90
C ALA A 90 10.83 2.62 2.95
N LYS A 91 11.30 2.96 4.15
CA LYS A 91 11.49 2.00 5.23
C LYS A 91 10.30 2.00 6.18
N ILE A 92 9.75 0.83 6.40
CA ILE A 92 8.69 0.58 7.39
C ILE A 92 9.20 -0.52 8.31
N ASN A 93 9.50 -0.16 9.55
CA ASN A 93 10.01 -1.15 10.50
C ASN A 93 8.91 -2.08 11.01
N MET A 94 9.29 -3.21 11.60
CA MET A 94 8.36 -4.21 12.11
C MET A 94 7.41 -3.65 13.20
N GLU A 95 7.89 -2.71 14.02
CA GLU A 95 7.05 -2.11 15.06
C GLU A 95 5.89 -1.31 14.47
N ASP A 96 6.16 -0.53 13.41
CA ASP A 96 5.12 0.25 12.71
C ASP A 96 4.13 -0.68 11.98
N GLN A 97 4.61 -1.75 11.38
CA GLN A 97 3.76 -2.79 10.79
C GLN A 97 2.82 -3.40 11.83
N MET A 98 3.37 -3.82 12.98
CA MET A 98 2.58 -4.40 14.07
C MET A 98 1.54 -3.44 14.63
N LYS A 99 1.89 -2.16 14.77
CA LYS A 99 0.96 -1.12 15.24
C LYS A 99 -0.18 -0.90 14.26
N LEU A 100 0.13 -0.81 12.96
CA LEU A 100 -0.88 -0.68 11.91
C LEU A 100 -1.84 -1.87 11.93
N ILE A 101 -1.32 -3.09 11.92
CA ILE A 101 -2.13 -4.31 11.88
C ILE A 101 -3.07 -4.38 13.10
N LYS A 102 -2.55 -4.12 14.31
CA LYS A 102 -3.36 -4.10 15.53
C LYS A 102 -4.42 -2.99 15.53
N TYR A 103 -4.09 -1.85 14.93
CA TYR A 103 -5.05 -0.76 14.80
C TYR A 103 -6.16 -1.12 13.80
N CYS A 104 -5.81 -1.75 12.68
CA CYS A 104 -6.77 -2.27 11.70
C CYS A 104 -7.68 -3.32 12.35
N GLU A 105 -7.13 -4.28 13.09
CA GLU A 105 -7.90 -5.30 13.82
C GLU A 105 -8.94 -4.65 14.74
N LYS A 106 -8.51 -3.69 15.55
CA LYS A 106 -9.38 -3.00 16.50
C LYS A 106 -10.55 -2.27 15.82
N ASN A 107 -10.32 -1.74 14.60
CA ASN A 107 -11.30 -0.92 13.88
C ASN A 107 -12.02 -1.70 12.76
N ASN A 108 -11.75 -3.01 12.63
CA ASN A 108 -12.30 -3.87 11.57
C ASN A 108 -12.02 -3.32 10.16
N LYS A 109 -10.80 -2.84 9.94
CA LYS A 109 -10.31 -2.27 8.69
C LYS A 109 -9.23 -3.17 8.07
N ILE A 110 -8.93 -2.96 6.80
CA ILE A 110 -7.77 -3.58 6.16
C ILE A 110 -6.58 -2.62 6.12
N PRO A 111 -5.34 -3.10 6.30
CA PRO A 111 -4.15 -2.27 6.22
C PRO A 111 -3.83 -1.89 4.78
N VAL A 112 -3.44 -0.64 4.61
CA VAL A 112 -3.00 -0.07 3.34
C VAL A 112 -1.60 0.51 3.52
N VAL A 113 -0.69 0.11 2.65
CA VAL A 113 0.67 0.65 2.60
C VAL A 113 0.85 1.36 1.26
N ILE A 114 1.10 2.65 1.33
CA ILE A 114 1.34 3.50 0.17
C ILE A 114 2.79 3.96 0.24
N HIS A 115 3.55 3.83 -0.84
CA HIS A 115 4.89 4.40 -0.92
C HIS A 115 5.15 5.04 -2.28
N SER A 116 6.21 5.82 -2.37
CA SER A 116 6.58 6.53 -3.58
C SER A 116 7.89 6.02 -4.15
N HIS A 117 7.98 6.00 -5.48
CA HIS A 117 9.22 5.81 -6.22
C HIS A 117 9.64 7.14 -6.86
N LEU A 118 10.85 7.61 -6.56
CA LEU A 118 11.35 8.90 -7.05
C LEU A 118 11.70 8.89 -8.55
N TYR A 119 12.16 7.76 -9.04
CA TYR A 119 12.80 7.63 -10.35
C TYR A 119 11.97 6.82 -11.36
N ALA A 120 10.68 6.70 -11.15
CA ALA A 120 9.79 6.05 -12.11
C ALA A 120 9.60 6.93 -13.35
N GLU A 121 10.40 6.71 -14.40
CA GLU A 121 10.40 7.57 -15.59
C GLU A 121 9.21 7.36 -16.52
N LYS A 122 8.63 6.16 -16.59
CA LYS A 122 7.55 5.82 -17.54
C LYS A 122 6.48 4.91 -17.00
N GLU A 123 6.87 3.92 -16.21
CA GLU A 123 5.95 2.95 -15.61
C GLU A 123 6.34 2.75 -14.16
N VAL A 124 5.37 2.91 -13.28
CA VAL A 124 5.54 2.63 -11.86
C VAL A 124 5.25 1.14 -11.67
N SER A 125 6.18 0.43 -11.06
CA SER A 125 6.02 -0.99 -10.75
C SER A 125 6.62 -1.30 -9.38
N PHE A 126 6.17 -2.38 -8.76
CA PHE A 126 6.77 -2.89 -7.53
C PHE A 126 8.19 -3.39 -7.80
N SER A 127 9.12 -2.96 -6.96
CA SER A 127 10.49 -3.44 -6.97
C SER A 127 10.62 -4.78 -6.23
N THR A 128 11.77 -5.45 -6.35
CA THR A 128 12.05 -6.65 -5.55
C THR A 128 12.05 -6.35 -4.05
N ILE A 129 12.42 -5.13 -3.66
CA ILE A 129 12.39 -4.69 -2.25
C ILE A 129 10.95 -4.62 -1.76
N ASP A 130 10.03 -4.09 -2.57
CA ASP A 130 8.62 -3.99 -2.24
C ASP A 130 7.96 -5.36 -2.07
N LEU A 131 8.30 -6.29 -2.97
CA LEU A 131 7.80 -7.67 -2.89
C LEU A 131 8.33 -8.41 -1.65
N ASN A 132 9.58 -8.19 -1.28
CA ASN A 132 10.14 -8.74 -0.05
C ASN A 132 9.45 -8.14 1.18
N PHE A 133 9.21 -6.83 1.18
CA PHE A 133 8.48 -6.15 2.24
C PHE A 133 7.05 -6.70 2.38
N GLU A 134 6.37 -6.94 1.28
CA GLU A 134 5.04 -7.55 1.27
C GLU A 134 5.06 -8.92 1.97
N HIS A 135 6.02 -9.78 1.65
CA HIS A 135 6.19 -11.07 2.32
C HIS A 135 6.44 -10.93 3.83
N GLU A 136 7.28 -9.98 4.24
CA GLU A 136 7.52 -9.70 5.65
C GLU A 136 6.24 -9.21 6.35
N PHE A 137 5.49 -8.33 5.71
CA PHE A 137 4.24 -7.80 6.26
C PHE A 137 3.21 -8.92 6.51
N HIS A 138 3.05 -9.83 5.56
CA HIS A 138 2.16 -10.99 5.73
C HIS A 138 2.62 -11.92 6.83
N HIS A 139 3.93 -12.12 6.97
CA HIS A 139 4.46 -12.90 8.07
C HIS A 139 4.15 -12.25 9.44
N VAL A 140 4.19 -10.92 9.53
CA VAL A 140 3.77 -10.19 10.73
C VAL A 140 2.28 -10.37 11.01
N GLN A 141 1.43 -10.35 9.97
CA GLN A 141 -0.01 -10.64 10.13
C GLN A 141 -0.25 -12.05 10.65
N GLU A 142 0.48 -13.05 10.15
CA GLU A 142 0.40 -14.44 10.63
C GLU A 142 0.79 -14.54 12.10
N ILE A 143 1.91 -13.92 12.51
CA ILE A 143 2.37 -13.89 13.90
C ILE A 143 1.30 -13.28 14.81
N LEU A 144 0.64 -12.23 14.36
CA LEU A 144 -0.42 -11.56 15.12
C LEU A 144 -1.77 -12.27 15.04
N ASN A 145 -1.86 -13.35 14.27
CA ASN A 145 -3.09 -14.11 14.01
C ASN A 145 -4.22 -13.22 13.45
N TYR A 146 -3.86 -12.23 12.64
CA TYR A 146 -4.78 -11.32 11.96
C TYR A 146 -4.56 -11.37 10.44
N SER A 147 -5.03 -12.47 9.83
CA SER A 147 -4.93 -12.68 8.39
C SER A 147 -6.11 -12.00 7.68
N VAL A 148 -5.91 -10.76 7.32
CA VAL A 148 -6.85 -9.98 6.50
C VAL A 148 -6.20 -9.58 5.19
N ASN A 149 -7.02 -9.17 4.25
CA ASN A 149 -6.52 -8.58 3.01
C ASN A 149 -5.66 -7.35 3.32
N SER A 150 -4.64 -7.14 2.52
CA SER A 150 -3.77 -5.96 2.60
C SER A 150 -3.63 -5.34 1.23
N VAL A 151 -3.46 -4.03 1.20
CA VAL A 151 -3.32 -3.27 -0.05
C VAL A 151 -1.96 -2.58 -0.06
N PHE A 152 -1.22 -2.77 -1.15
CA PHE A 152 0.05 -2.09 -1.38
C PHE A 152 -0.09 -1.22 -2.62
N ILE A 153 0.30 0.05 -2.51
CA ILE A 153 0.17 1.05 -3.57
C ILE A 153 1.50 1.74 -3.75
N VAL A 154 1.94 1.87 -5.00
CA VAL A 154 3.14 2.63 -5.33
C VAL A 154 2.79 3.80 -6.24
N TYR A 155 3.30 4.99 -5.91
CA TYR A 155 3.20 6.19 -6.72
C TYR A 155 4.54 6.52 -7.34
N GLY A 156 4.56 6.77 -8.65
CA GLY A 156 5.68 7.44 -9.30
C GLY A 156 5.66 8.93 -8.98
N LYS A 157 6.78 9.48 -8.57
CA LYS A 157 6.97 10.92 -8.52
C LYS A 157 7.38 11.39 -9.91
N THR A 158 6.47 11.96 -10.68
CA THR A 158 6.85 12.76 -11.83
C THR A 158 7.56 14.00 -11.33
N GLN A 159 8.85 14.10 -11.62
CA GLN A 159 9.52 15.38 -11.51
C GLN A 159 8.85 16.31 -12.53
N SER A 160 8.02 17.22 -12.06
CA SER A 160 7.62 18.35 -12.85
C SER A 160 8.87 19.20 -13.03
N TYR A 161 9.56 19.03 -14.15
CA TYR A 161 10.55 19.99 -14.58
C TYR A 161 9.82 21.30 -14.83
N ALA A 162 10.02 22.26 -13.93
CA ALA A 162 9.66 23.64 -14.18
C ALA A 162 10.68 24.29 -15.11
#